data_1931687afa89d3c0ef08a851d70a89af
#
_entry.id   1931687afa89d3c0ef08a851d70a89af
#
_cell.length_a   1.000
_cell.length_b   1.000
_cell.length_c   1.000
_cell.angle_alpha   90.00
_cell.angle_beta   90.00
_cell.angle_gamma   90.00
#
_symmetry.space_group_name_H-M   'P 1'
#
loop_
_entity.id
_entity.type
_entity.pdbx_description
1 polymer ?
#
loop_
_entity_poly.entity_id
_entity_poly.type
_entity_poly.pdbx_seq_one_letter_code
_entity_poly.pdbx_strand_id
1 'polypeptide(L)'
;MAIVLDGVSRSAPNINEPIPNGRAQISMGGGGSIDQTMAEAEALSIVLRNGALPAPIEKQFETQVGPSLGADSVRAGGMSLAISFVLVALFMAYWYKVAGLFSVLALAMNVTFIAAGLALLNATLTLPGIAGITLTIGMAVDANVVIYERIKEELRLGVSVTKALSAAYDKATTAVLDSNITTAIAGLVLMEVGSGPIRGFAVTLLLGIATSLITAIFVTRLGFDFLTIGRRADRLSI
;
A
#
# COMPACT_ATOMS: atom_id res chain seq x y z
N MET A 1 41.65 11.54 -31.44
CA MET A 1 41.34 12.10 -30.11
C MET A 1 40.46 11.10 -29.38
N ALA A 2 40.66 10.84 -28.09
CA ALA A 2 39.79 9.92 -27.35
C ALA A 2 39.11 10.69 -26.24
N ILE A 3 37.82 10.41 -26.05
CA ILE A 3 37.01 10.89 -24.90
C ILE A 3 37.09 9.79 -23.85
N VAL A 4 37.87 10.06 -22.80
CA VAL A 4 38.11 9.13 -21.71
C VAL A 4 37.33 9.62 -20.47
N LEU A 5 36.52 8.74 -19.87
CA LEU A 5 35.80 8.98 -18.62
C LEU A 5 36.11 7.82 -17.68
N ASP A 6 36.58 8.13 -16.47
CA ASP A 6 36.95 7.14 -15.45
C ASP A 6 37.95 6.07 -15.96
N GLY A 7 38.90 6.47 -16.78
CA GLY A 7 39.91 5.58 -17.36
C GLY A 7 39.43 4.71 -18.53
N VAL A 8 38.14 4.80 -18.89
CA VAL A 8 37.54 4.05 -20.00
C VAL A 8 37.32 4.97 -21.20
N SER A 9 37.79 4.56 -22.38
CA SER A 9 37.50 5.27 -23.62
C SER A 9 36.03 5.10 -24.00
N ARG A 10 35.25 6.17 -23.98
CA ARG A 10 33.84 6.20 -24.35
C ARG A 10 33.62 6.43 -25.85
N SER A 11 34.51 7.19 -26.46
CA SER A 11 34.49 7.45 -27.90
C SER A 11 35.86 7.87 -28.36
N ALA A 12 36.24 7.49 -29.57
CA ALA A 12 37.53 7.85 -30.21
C ALA A 12 37.29 8.44 -31.60
N PRO A 13 36.66 9.64 -31.71
CA PRO A 13 36.42 10.26 -33.00
C PRO A 13 37.72 10.64 -33.72
N ASN A 14 37.73 10.50 -35.04
CA ASN A 14 38.81 10.99 -35.86
C ASN A 14 38.73 12.50 -36.02
N ILE A 15 39.89 13.17 -36.04
CA ILE A 15 39.97 14.60 -36.30
C ILE A 15 40.18 14.77 -37.80
N ASN A 16 39.15 15.27 -38.49
CA ASN A 16 39.19 15.46 -39.94
C ASN A 16 39.80 16.81 -40.34
N GLU A 17 39.66 17.85 -39.49
CA GLU A 17 40.10 19.21 -39.72
C GLU A 17 40.66 19.85 -38.44
N PRO A 18 41.54 20.87 -38.55
CA PRO A 18 41.98 21.63 -37.38
C PRO A 18 40.79 22.24 -36.65
N ILE A 19 40.79 22.19 -35.32
CA ILE A 19 39.70 22.72 -34.47
C ILE A 19 39.95 24.23 -34.25
N PRO A 20 39.35 25.13 -35.03
CA PRO A 20 39.49 26.56 -34.80
C PRO A 20 38.62 26.98 -33.61
N ASN A 21 39.09 27.93 -32.83
CA ASN A 21 38.35 28.58 -31.74
C ASN A 21 37.92 27.66 -30.58
N GLY A 22 38.51 26.48 -30.40
CA GLY A 22 38.21 25.58 -29.29
C GLY A 22 36.83 24.94 -29.31
N ARG A 23 36.11 24.97 -30.45
CA ARG A 23 34.82 24.32 -30.64
C ARG A 23 34.98 23.11 -31.55
N ALA A 24 34.63 21.93 -31.03
CA ALA A 24 34.63 20.69 -31.77
C ALA A 24 33.21 20.19 -31.96
N GLN A 25 32.91 19.65 -33.15
CA GLN A 25 31.65 18.96 -33.43
C GLN A 25 31.97 17.47 -33.60
N ILE A 26 31.24 16.65 -32.91
CA ILE A 26 31.34 15.18 -32.97
C ILE A 26 30.20 14.66 -33.82
N SER A 27 30.51 14.09 -34.98
CA SER A 27 29.54 13.45 -35.86
C SER A 27 29.54 11.95 -35.58
N MET A 28 28.40 11.38 -35.26
CA MET A 28 28.25 9.94 -35.11
C MET A 28 28.22 9.28 -36.49
N GLY A 29 29.15 8.36 -36.77
CA GLY A 29 29.16 7.60 -38.02
C GLY A 29 28.00 6.59 -38.09
N GLY A 30 27.21 6.68 -39.14
CA GLY A 30 25.99 5.87 -39.30
C GLY A 30 26.28 4.42 -39.67
N GLY A 31 26.39 3.55 -38.68
CA GLY A 31 26.39 2.08 -38.85
C GLY A 31 25.20 1.37 -38.19
N GLY A 32 24.36 2.09 -37.48
CA GLY A 32 23.18 1.56 -36.77
C GLY A 32 21.87 2.17 -37.25
N SER A 33 20.74 1.73 -36.63
CA SER A 33 19.47 2.37 -36.85
C SER A 33 19.48 3.81 -36.32
N ILE A 34 18.64 4.69 -36.86
CA ILE A 34 18.54 6.10 -36.46
C ILE A 34 18.33 6.20 -34.94
N ASP A 35 17.50 5.31 -34.37
CA ASP A 35 17.19 5.28 -32.95
C ASP A 35 18.41 4.92 -32.07
N GLN A 36 19.27 3.99 -32.55
CA GLN A 36 20.52 3.62 -31.85
C GLN A 36 21.50 4.76 -31.85
N THR A 37 21.68 5.41 -33.01
CA THR A 37 22.60 6.53 -33.16
C THR A 37 22.16 7.74 -32.33
N MET A 38 20.87 7.96 -32.22
CA MET A 38 20.28 9.02 -31.39
C MET A 38 20.49 8.76 -29.90
N ALA A 39 20.26 7.51 -29.44
CA ALA A 39 20.50 7.10 -28.06
C ALA A 39 22.00 7.21 -27.67
N GLU A 40 22.92 6.84 -28.56
CA GLU A 40 24.38 7.00 -28.34
C GLU A 40 24.79 8.47 -28.26
N ALA A 41 24.21 9.32 -29.12
CA ALA A 41 24.48 10.75 -29.11
C ALA A 41 23.98 11.43 -27.83
N GLU A 42 22.78 11.04 -27.37
CA GLU A 42 22.20 11.53 -26.13
C GLU A 42 23.03 11.09 -24.92
N ALA A 43 23.43 9.82 -24.85
CA ALA A 43 24.28 9.29 -23.79
C ALA A 43 25.65 10.03 -23.73
N LEU A 44 26.25 10.25 -24.88
CA LEU A 44 27.52 10.99 -24.97
C LEU A 44 27.37 12.46 -24.57
N SER A 45 26.26 13.09 -24.95
CA SER A 45 25.92 14.46 -24.57
C SER A 45 25.77 14.61 -23.05
N ILE A 46 25.07 13.65 -22.38
CA ILE A 46 24.91 13.63 -20.92
C ILE A 46 26.29 13.52 -20.24
N VAL A 47 27.14 12.61 -20.71
CA VAL A 47 28.49 12.41 -20.17
C VAL A 47 29.35 13.67 -20.31
N LEU A 48 29.33 14.30 -21.48
CA LEU A 48 30.12 15.52 -21.73
C LEU A 48 29.61 16.73 -20.94
N ARG A 49 28.31 16.82 -20.72
CA ARG A 49 27.68 17.94 -19.99
C ARG A 49 27.88 17.83 -18.47
N ASN A 50 27.82 16.64 -17.92
CA ASN A 50 27.88 16.41 -16.47
C ASN A 50 29.35 16.13 -16.00
N GLY A 51 30.27 15.81 -16.91
CA GLY A 51 31.65 15.45 -16.56
C GLY A 51 31.76 14.09 -15.83
N ALA A 52 32.95 13.80 -15.33
CA ALA A 52 33.18 12.63 -14.49
C ALA A 52 32.48 12.79 -13.14
N LEU A 53 31.84 11.73 -12.67
CA LEU A 53 31.24 11.71 -11.35
C LEU A 53 32.35 11.82 -10.29
N PRO A 54 32.14 12.60 -9.22
CA PRO A 54 33.15 12.78 -8.16
C PRO A 54 33.44 11.49 -7.36
N ALA A 55 32.56 10.46 -7.50
CA ALA A 55 32.73 9.13 -6.91
C ALA A 55 32.26 8.05 -7.88
N PRO A 56 32.92 6.88 -7.94
CA PRO A 56 32.45 5.76 -8.76
C PRO A 56 31.07 5.29 -8.27
N ILE A 57 30.13 5.13 -9.21
CA ILE A 57 28.82 4.54 -8.91
C ILE A 57 28.91 3.04 -9.13
N GLU A 58 28.75 2.27 -8.06
CA GLU A 58 28.58 0.83 -8.15
C GLU A 58 27.08 0.49 -8.19
N LYS A 59 26.68 -0.24 -9.21
CA LYS A 59 25.30 -0.73 -9.33
C LYS A 59 25.08 -1.85 -8.32
N GLN A 60 24.38 -1.56 -7.22
CA GLN A 60 24.17 -2.54 -6.14
C GLN A 60 23.15 -3.59 -6.51
N PHE A 61 22.05 -3.22 -7.15
CA PHE A 61 21.08 -4.18 -7.68
C PHE A 61 20.25 -3.54 -8.80
N GLU A 62 19.77 -4.38 -9.71
CA GLU A 62 18.82 -4.01 -10.75
C GLU A 62 17.68 -5.01 -10.75
N THR A 63 16.45 -4.53 -10.67
CA THR A 63 15.26 -5.37 -10.79
C THR A 63 14.49 -4.92 -12.03
N GLN A 64 14.46 -5.77 -13.05
CA GLN A 64 13.65 -5.55 -14.24
C GLN A 64 12.40 -6.41 -14.13
N VAL A 65 11.23 -5.76 -13.99
CA VAL A 65 9.94 -6.45 -14.00
C VAL A 65 9.30 -6.27 -15.37
N GLY A 66 9.18 -7.36 -16.12
CA GLY A 66 8.49 -7.32 -17.41
C GLY A 66 7.00 -7.02 -17.26
N PRO A 67 6.34 -6.40 -18.27
CA PRO A 67 4.93 -6.04 -18.22
C PRO A 67 4.00 -7.22 -17.94
N SER A 68 4.31 -8.42 -18.43
CA SER A 68 3.56 -9.66 -18.19
C SER A 68 3.61 -10.10 -16.73
N LEU A 69 4.80 -10.09 -16.10
CA LEU A 69 4.97 -10.44 -14.68
C LEU A 69 4.23 -9.46 -13.77
N GLY A 70 4.19 -8.17 -14.13
CA GLY A 70 3.41 -7.18 -13.40
C GLY A 70 1.91 -7.43 -13.46
N ALA A 71 1.37 -7.73 -14.65
CA ALA A 71 -0.05 -8.00 -14.86
C ALA A 71 -0.52 -9.28 -14.15
N ASP A 72 0.27 -10.37 -14.23
CA ASP A 72 -0.06 -11.62 -13.56
C ASP A 72 -0.04 -11.47 -12.03
N SER A 73 0.91 -10.72 -11.51
CA SER A 73 1.02 -10.44 -10.09
C SER A 73 -0.13 -9.59 -9.56
N VAL A 74 -0.56 -8.56 -10.28
CA VAL A 74 -1.73 -7.74 -9.93
C VAL A 74 -3.00 -8.59 -9.97
N ARG A 75 -3.15 -9.45 -10.97
CA ARG A 75 -4.31 -10.35 -11.09
C ARG A 75 -4.35 -11.36 -9.93
N ALA A 76 -3.22 -12.01 -9.63
CA ALA A 76 -3.11 -12.95 -8.52
C ALA A 76 -3.37 -12.27 -7.17
N GLY A 77 -2.80 -11.07 -6.94
CA GLY A 77 -3.04 -10.27 -5.74
C GLY A 77 -4.49 -9.84 -5.60
N GLY A 78 -5.13 -9.37 -6.68
CA GLY A 78 -6.55 -9.03 -6.69
C GLY A 78 -7.47 -10.23 -6.40
N MET A 79 -7.13 -11.40 -6.95
CA MET A 79 -7.84 -12.66 -6.65
C MET A 79 -7.71 -13.04 -5.18
N SER A 80 -6.51 -12.97 -4.62
CA SER A 80 -6.26 -13.26 -3.20
C SER A 80 -7.03 -12.32 -2.28
N LEU A 81 -7.08 -11.04 -2.60
CA LEU A 81 -7.85 -10.03 -1.87
C LEU A 81 -9.35 -10.33 -1.92
N ALA A 82 -9.89 -10.69 -3.08
CA ALA A 82 -11.30 -11.05 -3.24
C ALA A 82 -11.65 -12.32 -2.46
N ILE A 83 -10.82 -13.36 -2.53
CA ILE A 83 -11.01 -14.60 -1.78
C ILE A 83 -10.96 -14.32 -0.27
N SER A 84 -9.98 -13.57 0.20
CA SER A 84 -9.86 -13.20 1.63
C SER A 84 -11.09 -12.44 2.11
N PHE A 85 -11.55 -11.45 1.33
CA PHE A 85 -12.77 -10.69 1.65
C PHE A 85 -13.99 -11.60 1.77
N VAL A 86 -14.21 -12.50 0.79
CA VAL A 86 -15.36 -13.41 0.79
C VAL A 86 -15.30 -14.38 1.97
N LEU A 87 -14.14 -14.98 2.24
CA LEU A 87 -13.99 -15.90 3.37
C LEU A 87 -14.28 -15.23 4.70
N VAL A 88 -13.73 -14.04 4.93
CA VAL A 88 -13.96 -13.26 6.14
C VAL A 88 -15.42 -12.82 6.24
N ALA A 89 -16.04 -12.37 5.14
CA ALA A 89 -17.44 -11.98 5.10
C ALA A 89 -18.38 -13.15 5.44
N LEU A 90 -18.12 -14.33 4.88
CA LEU A 90 -18.88 -15.55 5.18
C LEU A 90 -18.74 -15.96 6.65
N PHE A 91 -17.50 -15.94 7.17
CA PHE A 91 -17.24 -16.23 8.57
C PHE A 91 -18.01 -15.28 9.49
N MET A 92 -17.94 -13.98 9.25
CA MET A 92 -18.62 -12.98 10.07
C MET A 92 -20.15 -13.10 9.98
N ALA A 93 -20.69 -13.30 8.78
CA ALA A 93 -22.12 -13.50 8.60
C ALA A 93 -22.62 -14.78 9.28
N TYR A 94 -21.85 -15.86 9.23
CA TYR A 94 -22.21 -17.12 9.88
C TYR A 94 -22.15 -17.03 11.41
N TRP A 95 -21.06 -16.48 11.96
CA TRP A 95 -20.81 -16.47 13.41
C TRP A 95 -21.55 -15.36 14.16
N TYR A 96 -21.63 -14.17 13.56
CA TYR A 96 -22.23 -12.96 14.17
C TYR A 96 -23.55 -12.54 13.54
N LYS A 97 -24.09 -13.31 12.61
CA LYS A 97 -25.43 -13.10 12.01
C LYS A 97 -25.63 -11.64 11.55
N VAL A 98 -26.63 -10.94 12.13
CA VAL A 98 -26.94 -9.55 11.76
C VAL A 98 -25.81 -8.59 12.12
N ALA A 99 -25.17 -8.76 13.26
CA ALA A 99 -24.00 -7.98 13.63
C ALA A 99 -22.84 -8.21 12.65
N GLY A 100 -22.70 -9.45 12.18
CA GLY A 100 -21.70 -9.79 11.14
C GLY A 100 -21.92 -9.04 9.83
N LEU A 101 -23.15 -8.75 9.41
CA LEU A 101 -23.42 -7.95 8.22
C LEU A 101 -22.93 -6.51 8.35
N PHE A 102 -22.99 -5.91 9.54
CA PHE A 102 -22.41 -4.60 9.78
C PHE A 102 -20.89 -4.63 9.69
N SER A 103 -20.25 -5.70 10.17
CA SER A 103 -18.80 -5.89 9.96
C SER A 103 -18.43 -6.03 8.48
N VAL A 104 -19.23 -6.75 7.70
CA VAL A 104 -18.99 -6.88 6.25
C VAL A 104 -19.13 -5.53 5.57
N LEU A 105 -20.12 -4.73 5.93
CA LEU A 105 -20.28 -3.36 5.42
C LEU A 105 -19.09 -2.48 5.83
N ALA A 106 -18.68 -2.52 7.11
CA ALA A 106 -17.53 -1.79 7.61
C ALA A 106 -16.25 -2.22 6.89
N LEU A 107 -16.07 -3.50 6.62
CA LEU A 107 -14.95 -4.05 5.88
C LEU A 107 -14.93 -3.56 4.42
N ALA A 108 -16.08 -3.54 3.74
CA ALA A 108 -16.20 -3.01 2.38
C ALA A 108 -15.85 -1.51 2.33
N MET A 109 -16.32 -0.74 3.32
CA MET A 109 -15.95 0.68 3.46
C MET A 109 -14.47 0.85 3.77
N ASN A 110 -13.88 -0.02 4.60
CA ASN A 110 -12.44 0.01 4.90
C ASN A 110 -11.62 -0.15 3.63
N VAL A 111 -11.87 -1.18 2.82
CA VAL A 111 -11.17 -1.40 1.54
C VAL A 111 -11.32 -0.20 0.61
N THR A 112 -12.52 0.38 0.55
CA THR A 112 -12.80 1.59 -0.24
C THR A 112 -11.98 2.79 0.26
N PHE A 113 -11.91 2.99 1.57
CA PHE A 113 -11.13 4.08 2.16
C PHE A 113 -9.63 3.90 1.98
N ILE A 114 -9.11 2.66 2.04
CA ILE A 114 -7.72 2.37 1.71
C ILE A 114 -7.44 2.75 0.26
N ALA A 115 -8.29 2.33 -0.68
CA ALA A 115 -8.14 2.66 -2.09
C ALA A 115 -8.19 4.18 -2.35
N ALA A 116 -9.14 4.87 -1.71
CA ALA A 116 -9.23 6.33 -1.78
C ALA A 116 -8.00 7.03 -1.17
N GLY A 117 -7.50 6.54 -0.03
CA GLY A 117 -6.30 7.08 0.62
C GLY A 117 -5.06 6.90 -0.25
N LEU A 118 -4.87 5.75 -0.87
CA LEU A 118 -3.78 5.51 -1.81
C LEU A 118 -3.86 6.45 -3.04
N ALA A 119 -5.06 6.65 -3.57
CA ALA A 119 -5.28 7.57 -4.68
C ALA A 119 -4.97 9.03 -4.30
N LEU A 120 -5.42 9.48 -3.12
CA LEU A 120 -5.14 10.83 -2.62
C LEU A 120 -3.65 11.09 -2.38
N LEU A 121 -2.93 10.08 -1.91
CA LEU A 121 -1.49 10.17 -1.69
C LEU A 121 -0.67 9.97 -2.96
N ASN A 122 -1.29 9.72 -4.12
CA ASN A 122 -0.63 9.30 -5.35
C ASN A 122 0.35 8.14 -5.12
N ALA A 123 0.02 7.24 -4.19
CA ALA A 123 0.87 6.12 -3.84
C ALA A 123 0.75 5.00 -4.87
N THR A 124 1.89 4.46 -5.29
CA THR A 124 1.91 3.32 -6.22
C THR A 124 1.56 2.03 -5.49
N LEU A 125 0.61 1.28 -6.02
CA LEU A 125 0.25 -0.03 -5.49
C LEU A 125 1.32 -1.05 -5.88
N THR A 126 2.08 -1.51 -4.88
CA THR A 126 3.11 -2.54 -5.05
C THR A 126 2.57 -3.91 -4.67
N LEU A 127 3.24 -5.01 -5.08
CA LEU A 127 2.87 -6.37 -4.66
C LEU A 127 2.81 -6.52 -3.13
N PRO A 128 3.84 -6.12 -2.36
CA PRO A 128 3.73 -6.08 -0.90
C PRO A 128 2.62 -5.16 -0.40
N GLY A 129 2.29 -4.08 -1.13
CA GLY A 129 1.16 -3.22 -0.80
C GLY A 129 -0.18 -3.96 -0.90
N ILE A 130 -0.38 -4.81 -1.92
CA ILE A 130 -1.57 -5.68 -2.03
C ILE A 130 -1.62 -6.67 -0.86
N ALA A 131 -0.48 -7.27 -0.49
CA ALA A 131 -0.38 -8.13 0.68
C ALA A 131 -0.73 -7.37 1.98
N GLY A 132 -0.32 -6.10 2.11
CA GLY A 132 -0.70 -5.22 3.20
C GLY A 132 -2.21 -5.00 3.28
N ILE A 133 -2.89 -4.75 2.15
CA ILE A 133 -4.36 -4.63 2.12
C ILE A 133 -5.01 -5.96 2.53
N THR A 134 -4.52 -7.09 2.05
CA THR A 134 -5.05 -8.42 2.42
C THR A 134 -4.89 -8.69 3.92
N LEU A 135 -3.75 -8.32 4.50
CA LEU A 135 -3.50 -8.40 5.94
C LEU A 135 -4.47 -7.51 6.74
N THR A 136 -4.68 -6.28 6.29
CA THR A 136 -5.56 -5.32 6.98
C THR A 136 -7.03 -5.73 6.94
N ILE A 137 -7.47 -6.51 5.95
CA ILE A 137 -8.81 -7.14 5.94
C ILE A 137 -9.00 -8.01 7.19
N GLY A 138 -8.02 -8.85 7.52
CA GLY A 138 -8.06 -9.68 8.75
C GLY A 138 -8.08 -8.82 10.01
N MET A 139 -7.16 -7.88 10.13
CA MET A 139 -7.06 -7.00 11.31
C MET A 139 -8.28 -6.09 11.50
N ALA A 140 -8.91 -5.64 10.42
CA ALA A 140 -10.12 -4.82 10.50
C ALA A 140 -11.29 -5.59 11.13
N VAL A 141 -11.37 -6.89 10.87
CA VAL A 141 -12.41 -7.76 11.45
C VAL A 141 -12.12 -8.07 12.91
N ASP A 142 -10.86 -8.19 13.31
CA ASP A 142 -10.48 -8.44 14.71
C ASP A 142 -11.04 -7.36 15.65
N ALA A 143 -10.99 -6.09 15.26
CA ALA A 143 -11.57 -5.00 16.01
C ALA A 143 -13.09 -5.19 16.21
N ASN A 144 -13.80 -5.61 15.17
CA ASN A 144 -15.23 -5.88 15.23
C ASN A 144 -15.54 -7.10 16.13
N VAL A 145 -14.73 -8.16 16.04
CA VAL A 145 -14.85 -9.35 16.88
C VAL A 145 -14.72 -8.99 18.36
N VAL A 146 -13.71 -8.22 18.73
CA VAL A 146 -13.49 -7.77 20.12
C VAL A 146 -14.70 -6.98 20.63
N ILE A 147 -15.25 -6.06 19.84
CA ILE A 147 -16.44 -5.29 20.19
C ILE A 147 -17.65 -6.21 20.38
N TYR A 148 -17.88 -7.17 19.46
CA TYR A 148 -19.05 -8.04 19.49
C TYR A 148 -18.98 -9.05 20.62
N GLU A 149 -17.84 -9.63 20.91
CA GLU A 149 -17.68 -10.50 22.07
C GLU A 149 -17.90 -9.73 23.37
N ARG A 150 -17.46 -8.46 23.43
CA ARG A 150 -17.75 -7.61 24.59
C ARG A 150 -19.25 -7.30 24.74
N ILE A 151 -19.96 -7.06 23.63
CA ILE A 151 -21.43 -6.90 23.65
C ILE A 151 -22.10 -8.18 24.19
N LYS A 152 -21.68 -9.37 23.70
CA LYS A 152 -22.21 -10.65 24.21
C LYS A 152 -21.97 -10.83 25.70
N GLU A 153 -20.80 -10.45 26.18
CA GLU A 153 -20.44 -10.54 27.59
C GLU A 153 -21.35 -9.64 28.46
N GLU A 154 -21.54 -8.37 28.10
CA GLU A 154 -22.41 -7.44 28.80
C GLU A 154 -23.91 -7.93 28.79
N LEU A 155 -24.36 -8.48 27.67
CA LEU A 155 -25.69 -9.05 27.57
C LEU A 155 -25.88 -10.27 28.45
N ARG A 156 -24.87 -11.15 28.60
CA ARG A 156 -24.88 -12.30 29.51
C ARG A 156 -25.00 -11.89 30.99
N LEU A 157 -24.50 -10.71 31.33
CA LEU A 157 -24.63 -10.12 32.66
C LEU A 157 -26.03 -9.55 32.93
N GLY A 158 -26.94 -9.64 31.97
CA GLY A 158 -28.35 -9.17 32.12
C GLY A 158 -28.51 -7.66 31.94
N VAL A 159 -27.53 -6.98 31.38
CA VAL A 159 -27.61 -5.55 31.11
C VAL A 159 -28.49 -5.29 29.89
N SER A 160 -29.27 -4.21 29.90
CA SER A 160 -30.14 -3.87 28.76
C SER A 160 -29.31 -3.59 27.50
N VAL A 161 -29.88 -3.90 26.33
CA VAL A 161 -29.19 -3.83 25.03
C VAL A 161 -28.47 -2.48 24.81
N THR A 162 -29.14 -1.36 25.07
CA THR A 162 -28.54 -0.02 24.88
C THR A 162 -27.36 0.24 25.82
N LYS A 163 -27.48 -0.19 27.09
CA LYS A 163 -26.36 -0.06 28.03
C LYS A 163 -25.23 -1.02 27.72
N ALA A 164 -25.53 -2.23 27.29
CA ALA A 164 -24.55 -3.22 26.87
C ALA A 164 -23.73 -2.71 25.66
N LEU A 165 -24.39 -2.13 24.67
CA LEU A 165 -23.72 -1.51 23.50
C LEU A 165 -22.77 -0.39 23.95
N SER A 166 -23.25 0.60 24.73
CA SER A 166 -22.41 1.69 25.18
C SER A 166 -21.20 1.19 25.97
N ALA A 167 -21.42 0.33 26.96
CA ALA A 167 -20.35 -0.21 27.80
C ALA A 167 -19.34 -1.05 27.02
N ALA A 168 -19.82 -1.83 26.04
CA ALA A 168 -18.96 -2.65 25.19
C ALA A 168 -18.06 -1.79 24.30
N TYR A 169 -18.64 -0.79 23.61
CA TYR A 169 -17.83 0.10 22.75
C TYR A 169 -16.82 0.90 23.57
N ASP A 170 -17.19 1.44 24.73
CA ASP A 170 -16.27 2.20 25.58
C ASP A 170 -15.07 1.37 26.05
N LYS A 171 -15.32 0.12 26.47
CA LYS A 171 -14.25 -0.78 26.94
C LYS A 171 -13.43 -1.38 25.79
N ALA A 172 -14.10 -1.82 24.70
CA ALA A 172 -13.44 -2.43 23.58
C ALA A 172 -12.59 -1.44 22.77
N THR A 173 -13.02 -0.18 22.67
CA THR A 173 -12.26 0.85 21.93
C THR A 173 -10.85 1.01 22.48
N THR A 174 -10.67 1.02 23.79
CA THR A 174 -9.34 1.11 24.40
C THR A 174 -8.46 -0.06 23.99
N ALA A 175 -8.96 -1.29 24.11
CA ALA A 175 -8.21 -2.50 23.74
C ALA A 175 -7.87 -2.54 22.24
N VAL A 176 -8.81 -2.12 21.38
CA VAL A 176 -8.60 -2.04 19.93
C VAL A 176 -7.56 -0.96 19.59
N LEU A 177 -7.59 0.19 20.23
CA LEU A 177 -6.59 1.23 20.04
C LEU A 177 -5.20 0.75 20.46
N ASP A 178 -5.07 0.16 21.64
CA ASP A 178 -3.79 -0.31 22.19
C ASP A 178 -3.14 -1.35 21.26
N SER A 179 -3.92 -2.32 20.77
CA SER A 179 -3.40 -3.34 19.84
C SER A 179 -2.96 -2.73 18.50
N ASN A 180 -3.70 -1.76 17.99
CA ASN A 180 -3.38 -1.12 16.71
C ASN A 180 -2.22 -0.12 16.82
N ILE A 181 -2.01 0.52 17.96
CA ILE A 181 -0.84 1.40 18.20
C ILE A 181 0.46 0.60 18.04
N THR A 182 0.54 -0.59 18.59
CA THR A 182 1.73 -1.45 18.47
C THR A 182 2.05 -1.75 17.00
N THR A 183 1.03 -2.11 16.22
CA THR A 183 1.18 -2.40 14.79
C THR A 183 1.49 -1.11 14.00
N ALA A 184 0.90 0.02 14.38
CA ALA A 184 1.17 1.31 13.75
C ALA A 184 2.63 1.76 13.97
N ILE A 185 3.20 1.54 15.17
CA ILE A 185 4.62 1.83 15.44
C ILE A 185 5.51 1.00 14.49
N ALA A 186 5.24 -0.31 14.36
CA ALA A 186 5.98 -1.16 13.42
C ALA A 186 5.84 -0.67 11.97
N GLY A 187 4.62 -0.26 11.55
CA GLY A 187 4.35 0.33 10.25
C GLY A 187 5.13 1.63 10.01
N LEU A 188 5.21 2.51 11.00
CA LEU A 188 5.99 3.75 10.91
C LEU A 188 7.49 3.48 10.75
N VAL A 189 8.04 2.53 11.51
CA VAL A 189 9.44 2.13 11.37
C VAL A 189 9.70 1.56 9.97
N LEU A 190 8.82 0.70 9.46
CA LEU A 190 8.94 0.16 8.11
C LEU A 190 8.79 1.25 7.02
N MET A 191 8.00 2.27 7.26
CA MET A 191 7.84 3.38 6.33
C MET A 191 9.09 4.26 6.25
N GLU A 192 9.78 4.47 7.38
CA GLU A 192 10.97 5.32 7.47
C GLU A 192 12.23 4.58 7.00
N VAL A 193 12.44 3.35 7.47
CA VAL A 193 13.64 2.55 7.17
C VAL A 193 13.51 1.75 5.87
N GLY A 194 12.27 1.42 5.48
CA GLY A 194 12.00 0.61 4.30
C GLY A 194 12.23 1.36 2.99
N SER A 195 12.72 0.64 1.99
CA SER A 195 12.91 1.17 0.64
C SER A 195 11.97 0.49 -0.37
N GLY A 196 11.58 1.23 -1.42
CA GLY A 196 10.82 0.70 -2.54
C GLY A 196 9.56 -0.09 -2.12
N PRO A 197 9.50 -1.41 -2.40
CA PRO A 197 8.33 -2.22 -2.13
C PRO A 197 7.93 -2.33 -0.66
N ILE A 198 8.89 -2.30 0.28
CA ILE A 198 8.64 -2.37 1.73
C ILE A 198 7.92 -1.11 2.21
N ARG A 199 8.32 0.05 1.69
CA ARG A 199 7.64 1.32 1.99
C ARG A 199 6.20 1.32 1.50
N GLY A 200 5.94 0.74 0.32
CA GLY A 200 4.58 0.56 -0.20
C GLY A 200 3.70 -0.30 0.71
N PHE A 201 4.24 -1.41 1.25
CA PHE A 201 3.56 -2.21 2.26
C PHE A 201 3.25 -1.41 3.53
N ALA A 202 4.22 -0.65 4.05
CA ALA A 202 4.05 0.15 5.26
C ALA A 202 2.95 1.22 5.10
N VAL A 203 2.89 1.89 3.96
CA VAL A 203 1.84 2.88 3.65
C VAL A 203 0.47 2.23 3.65
N THR A 204 0.29 1.08 2.97
CA THR A 204 -1.00 0.37 2.96
C THR A 204 -1.41 -0.14 4.33
N LEU A 205 -0.45 -0.62 5.13
CA LEU A 205 -0.67 -1.06 6.50
C LEU A 205 -1.16 0.09 7.39
N LEU A 206 -0.49 1.22 7.38
CA LEU A 206 -0.85 2.39 8.19
C LEU A 206 -2.22 2.98 7.78
N LEU A 207 -2.47 3.10 6.48
CA LEU A 207 -3.80 3.49 5.98
C LEU A 207 -4.86 2.48 6.42
N GLY A 208 -4.57 1.19 6.31
CA GLY A 208 -5.49 0.14 6.72
C GLY A 208 -5.84 0.19 8.21
N ILE A 209 -4.86 0.42 9.08
CA ILE A 209 -5.08 0.59 10.53
C ILE A 209 -5.97 1.84 10.78
N ALA A 210 -5.62 2.98 10.19
CA ALA A 210 -6.38 4.21 10.40
C ALA A 210 -7.84 4.07 9.93
N THR A 211 -8.06 3.50 8.74
CA THR A 211 -9.40 3.31 8.18
C THR A 211 -10.18 2.21 8.90
N SER A 212 -9.53 1.14 9.37
CA SER A 212 -10.18 0.07 10.14
C SER A 212 -10.69 0.58 11.49
N LEU A 213 -9.93 1.41 12.18
CA LEU A 213 -10.38 2.03 13.43
C LEU A 213 -11.64 2.88 13.21
N ILE A 214 -11.65 3.68 12.14
CA ILE A 214 -12.81 4.51 11.80
C ILE A 214 -14.01 3.61 11.49
N THR A 215 -13.85 2.61 10.64
CA THR A 215 -14.98 1.77 10.21
C THR A 215 -15.47 0.85 11.31
N ALA A 216 -14.57 0.27 12.11
CA ALA A 216 -14.96 -0.61 13.21
C ALA A 216 -15.65 0.13 14.35
N ILE A 217 -15.23 1.36 14.68
CA ILE A 217 -15.80 2.09 15.81
C ILE A 217 -17.05 2.85 15.38
N PHE A 218 -17.01 3.61 14.28
CA PHE A 218 -18.11 4.49 13.89
C PHE A 218 -19.17 3.80 13.04
N VAL A 219 -18.77 3.04 12.00
CA VAL A 219 -19.75 2.45 11.07
C VAL A 219 -20.54 1.35 11.74
N THR A 220 -19.88 0.47 12.51
CA THR A 220 -20.59 -0.61 13.20
C THR A 220 -21.46 -0.08 14.32
N ARG A 221 -21.00 0.94 15.06
CA ARG A 221 -21.82 1.61 16.09
C ARG A 221 -23.07 2.23 15.49
N LEU A 222 -22.94 2.95 14.38
CA LEU A 222 -24.08 3.54 13.66
C LEU A 222 -25.06 2.45 13.20
N GLY A 223 -24.58 1.30 12.74
CA GLY A 223 -25.40 0.16 12.39
C GLY A 223 -26.21 -0.38 13.57
N PHE A 224 -25.60 -0.52 14.74
CA PHE A 224 -26.32 -0.93 15.96
C PHE A 224 -27.28 0.13 16.46
N ASP A 225 -26.91 1.40 16.43
CA ASP A 225 -27.80 2.49 16.82
C ASP A 225 -29.04 2.54 15.93
N PHE A 226 -28.90 2.34 14.63
CA PHE A 226 -30.01 2.24 13.69
C PHE A 226 -30.97 1.08 14.01
N LEU A 227 -30.43 -0.09 14.40
CA LEU A 227 -31.26 -1.23 14.82
C LEU A 227 -31.99 -0.96 16.14
N THR A 228 -31.38 -0.28 17.10
CA THR A 228 -31.93 -0.05 18.43
C THR A 228 -32.97 1.08 18.43
N ILE A 229 -32.78 2.12 17.62
CA ILE A 229 -33.72 3.25 17.49
C ILE A 229 -34.95 2.85 16.67
N GLY A 230 -34.78 2.06 15.59
CA GLY A 230 -35.86 1.68 14.67
C GLY A 230 -36.74 0.52 15.15
N ARG A 231 -36.24 -0.36 16.01
CA ARG A 231 -36.94 -1.49 16.64
C ARG A 231 -36.58 -1.47 18.11
N ARG A 232 -37.59 -1.53 18.98
CA ARG A 232 -37.37 -1.94 20.38
C ARG A 232 -36.90 -3.40 20.36
N ALA A 233 -35.64 -3.60 19.96
CA ALA A 233 -35.04 -4.92 19.88
C ALA A 233 -34.67 -5.34 21.30
N ASP A 234 -35.57 -6.05 21.97
CA ASP A 234 -35.31 -6.69 23.26
C ASP A 234 -34.21 -7.76 23.15
N ARG A 235 -33.84 -8.16 21.95
CA ARG A 235 -32.76 -9.14 21.67
C ARG A 235 -31.96 -8.72 20.43
N LEU A 236 -30.64 -8.62 20.59
CA LEU A 236 -29.73 -8.52 19.48
C LEU A 236 -29.44 -9.90 18.90
N SER A 237 -29.45 -10.02 17.57
CA SER A 237 -28.99 -11.22 16.86
C SER A 237 -27.50 -11.12 16.65
N ILE A 238 -26.70 -11.56 17.61
CA ILE A 238 -25.24 -11.63 17.63
C ILE A 238 -24.79 -13.06 17.86
#